data_f8dcc66155a24d8cf46fe48687754639
#
_entry.id   f8dcc66155a24d8cf46fe48687754639
#
_cell.length_a   1.000
_cell.length_b   1.000
_cell.length_c   1.000
_cell.angle_alpha   90.00
_cell.angle_beta   90.00
_cell.angle_gamma   90.00
#
_symmetry.space_group_name_H-M   'P 1'
#
loop_
_entity.id
_entity.type
_entity.pdbx_description
1 polymer ?
#
loop_
_entity_poly.entity_id
_entity_poly.type
_entity_poly.pdbx_seq_one_letter_code
_entity_poly.pdbx_strand_id
1 'polypeptide(L)'
;MQSLSFKVFKDVFKMVSVVFCFLLLFKKNAASLESRGYIVYCPCMGAPASFPVQKENVHLHKYLKWSDDIVNKTRIFIKKNMSGGGFLGIHLRNGQDWVKACQHVRESTMLFAAPQCVGYKNERGPLTLSMCLPQPADIIKQVKRALKKLDNIKYIFVASDSNHMIDNLNKGLQHAEVSVIRLQPMNPHLDLAILGQANYFIGNCVSSYSAFVKRERDSKGLPSEFWSFPHRKKSKHEEL
;
A
#
# COMPACT_ATOMS: atom_id res chain seq x y z
N MET A 1 3.58 -7.25 -36.51
CA MET A 1 2.68 -6.53 -35.60
C MET A 1 1.80 -7.44 -34.72
N GLN A 2 1.50 -8.69 -35.09
CA GLN A 2 0.67 -9.61 -34.29
C GLN A 2 1.35 -10.24 -33.06
N SER A 3 2.69 -10.37 -33.04
CA SER A 3 3.40 -11.00 -31.90
C SER A 3 3.49 -10.13 -30.65
N LEU A 4 3.49 -8.80 -30.80
CA LEU A 4 3.56 -7.87 -29.67
C LEU A 4 2.24 -7.82 -28.89
N SER A 5 1.10 -7.93 -29.60
CA SER A 5 -0.24 -7.93 -28.99
C SER A 5 -0.45 -9.15 -28.08
N PHE A 6 0.07 -10.32 -28.49
CA PHE A 6 -0.11 -11.56 -27.73
C PHE A 6 0.73 -11.62 -26.44
N LYS A 7 1.91 -11.02 -26.46
CA LYS A 7 2.77 -10.93 -25.27
C LYS A 7 2.20 -9.97 -24.23
N VAL A 8 1.71 -8.80 -24.67
CA VAL A 8 1.03 -7.82 -23.80
C VAL A 8 -0.24 -8.44 -23.21
N PHE A 9 -1.00 -9.20 -23.98
CA PHE A 9 -2.22 -9.88 -23.48
C PHE A 9 -1.89 -10.94 -22.42
N LYS A 10 -0.83 -11.73 -22.60
CA LYS A 10 -0.36 -12.70 -21.58
C LYS A 10 0.08 -12.02 -20.28
N ASP A 11 0.76 -10.89 -20.38
CA ASP A 11 1.28 -10.17 -19.21
C ASP A 11 0.16 -9.43 -18.47
N VAL A 12 -0.81 -8.87 -19.18
CA VAL A 12 -2.03 -8.31 -18.58
C VAL A 12 -2.89 -9.40 -17.93
N PHE A 13 -3.01 -10.58 -18.54
CA PHE A 13 -3.75 -11.70 -17.97
C PHE A 13 -3.08 -12.25 -16.70
N LYS A 14 -1.76 -12.26 -16.62
CA LYS A 14 -1.01 -12.57 -15.37
C LYS A 14 -1.27 -11.55 -14.28
N MET A 15 -1.35 -10.26 -14.61
CA MET A 15 -1.66 -9.20 -13.64
C MET A 15 -3.13 -9.25 -13.17
N VAL A 16 -4.06 -9.51 -14.08
CA VAL A 16 -5.50 -9.68 -13.76
C VAL A 16 -5.72 -10.91 -12.86
N SER A 17 -4.97 -12.00 -13.06
CA SER A 17 -5.03 -13.17 -12.19
C SER A 17 -4.58 -12.87 -10.76
N VAL A 18 -3.61 -11.98 -10.56
CA VAL A 18 -3.16 -11.55 -9.21
C VAL A 18 -4.23 -10.71 -8.50
N VAL A 19 -4.91 -9.82 -9.22
CA VAL A 19 -6.04 -9.04 -8.69
C VAL A 19 -7.24 -9.96 -8.42
N PHE A 20 -7.48 -10.94 -9.27
CA PHE A 20 -8.58 -11.92 -9.10
C PHE A 20 -8.32 -12.87 -7.93
N CYS A 21 -7.08 -13.26 -7.67
CA CYS A 21 -6.70 -14.05 -6.50
C CYS A 21 -6.88 -13.25 -5.20
N PHE A 22 -6.62 -11.93 -5.24
CA PHE A 22 -6.89 -11.02 -4.12
C PHE A 22 -8.40 -10.90 -3.84
N LEU A 23 -9.24 -10.92 -4.88
CA LEU A 23 -10.70 -10.90 -4.76
C LEU A 23 -11.28 -12.23 -4.28
N LEU A 24 -10.68 -13.38 -4.63
CA LEU A 24 -11.13 -14.70 -4.21
C LEU A 24 -10.79 -15.03 -2.75
N LEU A 25 -9.72 -14.48 -2.20
CA LEU A 25 -9.37 -14.63 -0.78
C LEU A 25 -10.40 -13.95 0.16
N PHE A 26 -11.21 -13.02 -0.33
CA PHE A 26 -12.28 -12.38 0.44
C PHE A 26 -13.66 -13.02 0.27
N LYS A 27 -13.86 -13.97 -0.67
CA LYS A 27 -15.10 -14.75 -0.78
C LYS A 27 -14.94 -16.10 -0.07
N LYS A 28 -15.58 -16.24 1.06
CA LYS A 28 -15.68 -17.45 1.90
C LYS A 28 -16.33 -18.69 1.22
N ASN A 29 -16.33 -18.82 -0.07
CA ASN A 29 -16.94 -19.97 -0.80
C ASN A 29 -16.05 -20.43 -1.95
N ALA A 30 -14.83 -20.90 -1.64
CA ALA A 30 -13.95 -21.55 -2.62
C ALA A 30 -14.32 -23.04 -2.86
N ALA A 31 -15.32 -23.58 -2.18
CA ALA A 31 -15.65 -25.01 -2.23
C ALA A 31 -16.38 -25.48 -3.51
N SER A 32 -16.76 -24.59 -4.42
CA SER A 32 -17.55 -24.98 -5.62
C SER A 32 -16.77 -25.05 -6.94
N LEU A 33 -15.45 -24.84 -6.93
CA LEU A 33 -14.62 -24.85 -8.14
C LEU A 33 -13.81 -26.13 -8.36
N GLU A 34 -13.88 -27.09 -7.41
CA GLU A 34 -13.17 -28.39 -7.53
C GLU A 34 -13.82 -29.38 -8.53
N SER A 35 -15.03 -29.11 -9.03
CA SER A 35 -15.78 -30.10 -9.83
C SER A 35 -15.40 -30.21 -11.31
N ARG A 36 -14.41 -29.47 -11.81
CA ARG A 36 -14.04 -29.51 -13.25
C ARG A 36 -12.56 -29.75 -13.56
N GLY A 37 -11.81 -30.39 -12.67
CA GLY A 37 -10.46 -30.88 -13.03
C GLY A 37 -9.42 -29.82 -13.47
N TYR A 38 -9.69 -28.55 -13.33
CA TYR A 38 -8.72 -27.49 -13.53
C TYR A 38 -8.12 -27.16 -12.16
N ILE A 39 -6.92 -27.65 -11.90
CA ILE A 39 -6.08 -27.12 -10.84
C ILE A 39 -5.77 -25.68 -11.25
N VAL A 40 -6.59 -24.72 -10.77
CA VAL A 40 -6.22 -23.32 -10.80
C VAL A 40 -5.09 -23.19 -9.79
N TYR A 41 -3.87 -23.40 -10.24
CA TYR A 41 -2.69 -23.03 -9.50
C TYR A 41 -2.80 -21.54 -9.23
N CYS A 42 -3.27 -21.18 -8.03
CA CYS A 42 -3.20 -19.81 -7.57
C CYS A 42 -1.73 -19.52 -7.29
N PRO A 43 -1.03 -18.78 -8.14
CA PRO A 43 0.41 -18.57 -8.02
C PRO A 43 0.75 -17.55 -6.92
N CYS A 44 -0.10 -17.45 -5.89
CA CYS A 44 0.17 -16.57 -4.74
C CYS A 44 1.39 -17.00 -3.92
N MET A 45 1.86 -18.24 -4.11
CA MET A 45 3.02 -18.82 -3.43
C MET A 45 4.26 -18.95 -4.31
N GLY A 46 4.39 -18.18 -5.36
CA GLY A 46 5.54 -18.26 -6.27
C GLY A 46 5.37 -17.50 -7.56
N ALA A 47 4.35 -16.66 -7.61
CA ALA A 47 4.14 -15.85 -8.80
C ALA A 47 5.22 -14.79 -8.96
N PRO A 48 5.60 -14.50 -10.20
CA PRO A 48 6.46 -13.38 -10.55
C PRO A 48 5.84 -11.99 -10.28
N ALA A 49 4.65 -11.91 -9.69
CA ALA A 49 4.11 -10.69 -9.08
C ALA A 49 4.76 -10.42 -7.72
N SER A 50 6.03 -10.63 -7.67
CA SER A 50 6.88 -10.37 -6.52
C SER A 50 6.80 -8.92 -6.08
N PHE A 51 6.87 -8.71 -4.77
CA PHE A 51 7.11 -7.40 -4.19
C PHE A 51 8.60 -7.31 -3.80
N PRO A 52 9.35 -6.28 -4.23
CA PRO A 52 8.98 -5.19 -5.14
C PRO A 52 8.71 -5.69 -6.57
N VAL A 53 7.95 -4.92 -7.34
CA VAL A 53 7.72 -5.22 -8.75
C VAL A 53 9.05 -5.24 -9.49
N GLN A 54 9.27 -6.27 -10.30
CA GLN A 54 10.45 -6.37 -11.14
C GLN A 54 10.52 -5.16 -12.08
N LYS A 55 11.72 -4.62 -12.27
CA LYS A 55 11.92 -3.37 -13.04
C LYS A 55 11.30 -3.42 -14.42
N GLU A 56 11.39 -4.58 -15.09
CA GLU A 56 10.80 -4.83 -16.40
C GLU A 56 9.28 -4.76 -16.42
N ASN A 57 8.60 -4.93 -15.29
CA ASN A 57 7.15 -4.95 -15.17
C ASN A 57 6.55 -3.62 -14.69
N VAL A 58 7.38 -2.67 -14.25
CA VAL A 58 6.90 -1.37 -13.73
C VAL A 58 6.05 -0.62 -14.76
N HIS A 59 6.43 -0.66 -16.03
CA HIS A 59 5.70 0.01 -17.11
C HIS A 59 4.28 -0.55 -17.35
N LEU A 60 3.98 -1.76 -16.87
CA LEU A 60 2.66 -2.38 -17.00
C LEU A 60 1.63 -1.78 -16.04
N HIS A 61 2.06 -1.09 -14.98
CA HIS A 61 1.16 -0.43 -14.02
C HIS A 61 0.23 0.61 -14.65
N LYS A 62 0.65 1.26 -15.75
CA LYS A 62 -0.20 2.21 -16.49
C LYS A 62 -1.49 1.60 -17.04
N TYR A 63 -1.55 0.27 -17.16
CA TYR A 63 -2.72 -0.45 -17.64
C TYR A 63 -3.68 -0.86 -16.51
N LEU A 64 -3.26 -0.79 -15.25
CA LEU A 64 -4.15 -0.98 -14.10
C LEU A 64 -4.96 0.29 -13.87
N LYS A 65 -6.24 0.22 -14.16
CA LYS A 65 -7.18 1.33 -13.98
C LYS A 65 -8.30 0.90 -13.05
N TRP A 66 -8.69 1.79 -12.18
CA TRP A 66 -9.90 1.64 -11.40
C TRP A 66 -11.13 1.68 -12.31
N SER A 67 -12.19 0.97 -11.96
CA SER A 67 -13.48 1.11 -12.63
C SER A 67 -14.02 2.54 -12.47
N ASP A 68 -14.86 2.99 -13.42
CA ASP A 68 -15.46 4.31 -13.39
C ASP A 68 -16.26 4.56 -12.09
N ASP A 69 -16.92 3.52 -11.56
CA ASP A 69 -17.64 3.59 -10.29
C ASP A 69 -16.71 3.95 -9.13
N ILE A 70 -15.55 3.27 -9.00
CA ILE A 70 -14.56 3.57 -7.95
C ILE A 70 -13.97 4.96 -8.15
N VAL A 71 -13.62 5.34 -9.39
CA VAL A 71 -13.11 6.69 -9.72
C VAL A 71 -14.10 7.76 -9.29
N ASN A 72 -15.38 7.61 -9.65
CA ASN A 72 -16.43 8.57 -9.33
C ASN A 72 -16.66 8.68 -7.81
N LYS A 73 -16.77 7.56 -7.11
CA LYS A 73 -16.94 7.53 -5.64
C LYS A 73 -15.75 8.18 -4.93
N THR A 74 -14.53 7.90 -5.37
CA THR A 74 -13.31 8.50 -4.84
C THR A 74 -13.32 10.01 -5.02
N ARG A 75 -13.63 10.49 -6.22
CA ARG A 75 -13.71 11.93 -6.53
C ARG A 75 -14.76 12.64 -5.68
N ILE A 76 -15.95 12.05 -5.54
CA ILE A 76 -17.04 12.60 -4.73
C ILE A 76 -16.60 12.68 -3.26
N PHE A 77 -15.99 11.61 -2.72
CA PHE A 77 -15.51 11.58 -1.35
C PHE A 77 -14.47 12.67 -1.08
N ILE A 78 -13.44 12.77 -1.92
CA ILE A 78 -12.38 13.79 -1.79
C ILE A 78 -12.97 15.19 -1.87
N LYS A 79 -13.81 15.46 -2.87
CA LYS A 79 -14.44 16.77 -3.03
C LYS A 79 -15.31 17.17 -1.85
N LYS A 80 -16.06 16.21 -1.27
CA LYS A 80 -16.96 16.48 -0.15
C LYS A 80 -16.24 16.67 1.18
N ASN A 81 -15.18 15.90 1.44
CA ASN A 81 -14.59 15.80 2.77
C ASN A 81 -13.20 16.46 2.88
N MET A 82 -12.52 16.70 1.76
CA MET A 82 -11.14 17.19 1.72
C MET A 82 -10.97 18.35 0.71
N SER A 83 -11.94 19.28 0.69
CA SER A 83 -11.90 20.45 -0.19
C SER A 83 -10.97 21.54 0.34
N GLY A 84 -10.31 22.26 -0.58
CA GLY A 84 -9.53 23.47 -0.24
C GLY A 84 -8.11 23.21 0.29
N GLY A 85 -7.59 21.99 0.17
CA GLY A 85 -6.20 21.67 0.51
C GLY A 85 -5.80 20.26 0.10
N GLY A 86 -4.51 19.98 0.16
CA GLY A 86 -3.97 18.64 -0.05
C GLY A 86 -4.20 17.70 1.15
N PHE A 87 -3.95 16.42 0.94
CA PHE A 87 -4.02 15.44 2.02
C PHE A 87 -2.85 14.46 2.03
N LEU A 88 -2.46 14.08 3.24
CA LEU A 88 -1.57 12.97 3.53
C LEU A 88 -2.40 11.70 3.68
N GLY A 89 -2.12 10.67 2.86
CA GLY A 89 -2.72 9.36 3.02
C GLY A 89 -1.85 8.47 3.91
N ILE A 90 -2.45 7.80 4.88
CA ILE A 90 -1.75 6.81 5.70
C ILE A 90 -2.50 5.48 5.76
N HIS A 91 -1.74 4.38 5.74
CA HIS A 91 -2.30 3.05 5.91
C HIS A 91 -1.74 2.39 7.16
N LEU A 92 -2.64 2.02 8.07
CA LEU A 92 -2.37 1.32 9.32
C LEU A 92 -2.85 -0.13 9.19
N ARG A 93 -1.92 -1.07 9.18
CA ARG A 93 -2.22 -2.50 9.24
C ARG A 93 -1.99 -2.97 10.68
N ASN A 94 -3.08 -3.11 11.44
CA ASN A 94 -3.01 -3.32 12.89
C ASN A 94 -4.11 -4.24 13.46
N GLY A 95 -4.73 -5.07 12.61
CA GLY A 95 -5.67 -6.10 13.04
C GLY A 95 -5.00 -7.20 13.86
N GLN A 96 -5.79 -7.98 14.59
CA GLN A 96 -5.30 -9.05 15.48
C GLN A 96 -4.50 -10.14 14.73
N ASP A 97 -4.92 -10.46 13.51
CA ASP A 97 -4.20 -11.36 12.61
C ASP A 97 -2.81 -10.83 12.26
N TRP A 98 -2.71 -9.50 12.06
CA TRP A 98 -1.46 -8.84 11.73
C TRP A 98 -0.49 -8.80 12.91
N VAL A 99 -1.00 -8.52 14.11
CA VAL A 99 -0.19 -8.57 15.33
C VAL A 99 0.47 -9.94 15.48
N LYS A 100 -0.30 -11.03 15.27
CA LYS A 100 0.23 -12.39 15.31
C LYS A 100 1.28 -12.64 14.20
N ALA A 101 1.00 -12.19 12.97
CA ALA A 101 1.93 -12.36 11.85
C ALA A 101 3.26 -11.64 12.09
N CYS A 102 3.23 -10.44 12.68
CA CYS A 102 4.43 -9.68 12.96
C CYS A 102 5.32 -10.27 14.07
N GLN A 103 4.83 -11.21 14.87
CA GLN A 103 5.66 -11.94 15.83
C GLN A 103 6.75 -12.78 15.14
N HIS A 104 6.50 -13.18 13.88
CA HIS A 104 7.42 -14.01 13.08
C HIS A 104 8.39 -13.22 12.21
N VAL A 105 8.51 -11.90 12.36
CA VAL A 105 9.39 -11.07 11.51
C VAL A 105 10.86 -11.46 11.56
N ARG A 106 11.32 -12.03 12.69
CA ARG A 106 12.71 -12.49 12.84
C ARG A 106 12.99 -13.81 12.16
N GLU A 107 11.95 -14.61 11.95
CA GLU A 107 12.03 -15.97 11.40
C GLU A 107 11.87 -15.99 9.88
N SER A 108 11.27 -14.95 9.30
CA SER A 108 10.99 -14.89 7.87
C SER A 108 11.39 -13.56 7.25
N THR A 109 12.43 -13.61 6.42
CA THR A 109 12.87 -12.46 5.62
C THR A 109 11.91 -12.14 4.46
N MET A 110 11.04 -13.09 4.11
CA MET A 110 10.10 -13.02 2.99
C MET A 110 8.66 -12.84 3.44
N LEU A 111 8.44 -12.31 4.64
CA LEU A 111 7.08 -12.12 5.18
C LEU A 111 6.27 -11.17 4.28
N PHE A 112 5.23 -11.69 3.62
CA PHE A 112 4.33 -10.95 2.72
C PHE A 112 5.06 -10.04 1.71
N ALA A 113 4.90 -8.72 1.83
CA ALA A 113 5.52 -7.73 0.96
C ALA A 113 6.88 -7.22 1.48
N ALA A 114 7.46 -7.83 2.53
CA ALA A 114 8.72 -7.41 3.14
C ALA A 114 9.88 -7.19 2.15
N PRO A 115 10.03 -7.94 1.05
CA PRO A 115 11.08 -7.65 0.07
C PRO A 115 11.08 -6.24 -0.49
N GLN A 116 9.93 -5.54 -0.51
CA GLN A 116 9.91 -4.12 -0.92
C GLN A 116 10.63 -3.19 0.08
N CYS A 117 10.75 -3.61 1.35
CA CYS A 117 11.48 -2.88 2.39
C CYS A 117 12.95 -3.26 2.41
N VAL A 118 13.18 -4.55 2.62
CA VAL A 118 14.50 -5.09 2.96
C VAL A 118 15.26 -5.67 1.77
N GLY A 119 14.60 -5.82 0.62
CA GLY A 119 15.14 -6.52 -0.54
C GLY A 119 14.96 -8.04 -0.45
N TYR A 120 15.18 -8.74 -1.55
CA TYR A 120 15.02 -10.20 -1.59
C TYR A 120 16.06 -10.98 -0.80
N LYS A 121 17.22 -10.38 -0.59
CA LYS A 121 18.37 -10.94 0.13
C LYS A 121 18.73 -10.09 1.35
N ASN A 122 17.78 -9.31 1.88
CA ASN A 122 18.00 -8.35 2.96
C ASN A 122 19.10 -7.32 2.68
N GLU A 123 19.27 -6.90 1.44
CA GLU A 123 20.31 -5.96 1.02
C GLU A 123 20.19 -4.60 1.71
N ARG A 124 19.00 -4.30 2.25
CA ARG A 124 18.72 -3.05 2.96
C ARG A 124 18.65 -3.22 4.48
N GLY A 125 19.09 -4.37 4.98
CA GLY A 125 19.06 -4.73 6.39
C GLY A 125 17.89 -5.66 6.75
N PRO A 126 17.89 -6.17 8.01
CA PRO A 126 16.88 -7.12 8.48
C PRO A 126 15.51 -6.47 8.64
N LEU A 127 14.46 -7.27 8.46
CA LEU A 127 13.11 -6.88 8.82
C LEU A 127 12.99 -6.74 10.34
N THR A 128 12.40 -5.62 10.78
CA THR A 128 12.20 -5.34 12.21
C THR A 128 10.72 -5.35 12.59
N LEU A 129 10.43 -5.59 13.87
CA LEU A 129 9.06 -5.51 14.37
C LEU A 129 8.45 -4.12 14.16
N SER A 130 9.20 -3.05 14.32
CA SER A 130 8.72 -1.69 14.10
C SER A 130 8.35 -1.38 12.64
N MET A 131 8.97 -2.06 11.67
CA MET A 131 8.55 -1.98 10.26
C MET A 131 7.23 -2.70 10.01
N CYS A 132 7.01 -3.83 10.69
CA CYS A 132 5.80 -4.63 10.55
C CYS A 132 4.63 -4.05 11.36
N LEU A 133 4.89 -3.70 12.62
CA LEU A 133 3.90 -3.18 13.58
C LEU A 133 4.46 -1.91 14.26
N PRO A 134 4.41 -0.75 13.60
CA PRO A 134 4.90 0.50 14.17
C PRO A 134 4.08 0.92 15.40
N GLN A 135 4.75 1.45 16.41
CA GLN A 135 4.08 1.92 17.62
C GLN A 135 3.36 3.25 17.37
N PRO A 136 2.27 3.54 18.10
CA PRO A 136 1.51 4.79 17.94
C PRO A 136 2.35 6.06 18.00
N ALA A 137 3.33 6.10 18.90
CA ALA A 137 4.23 7.25 19.03
C ALA A 137 5.12 7.46 17.79
N ASP A 138 5.59 6.36 17.17
CA ASP A 138 6.40 6.41 15.95
C ASP A 138 5.57 6.86 14.75
N ILE A 139 4.33 6.39 14.65
CA ILE A 139 3.37 6.81 13.62
C ILE A 139 3.17 8.34 13.71
N ILE A 140 2.82 8.86 14.89
CA ILE A 140 2.58 10.29 15.10
C ILE A 140 3.85 11.11 14.78
N LYS A 141 5.03 10.64 15.23
CA LYS A 141 6.30 11.29 14.95
C LYS A 141 6.60 11.36 13.45
N GLN A 142 6.34 10.28 12.71
CA GLN A 142 6.58 10.25 11.27
C GLN A 142 5.57 11.12 10.52
N VAL A 143 4.29 11.12 10.91
CA VAL A 143 3.28 12.02 10.35
C VAL A 143 3.67 13.49 10.56
N LYS A 144 4.06 13.89 11.78
CA LYS A 144 4.57 15.25 12.06
C LYS A 144 5.75 15.64 11.16
N ARG A 145 6.67 14.71 10.94
CA ARG A 145 7.81 14.95 10.06
C ARG A 145 7.43 15.10 8.60
N ALA A 146 6.45 14.32 8.13
CA ALA A 146 5.91 14.45 6.78
C ALA A 146 5.22 15.80 6.59
N LEU A 147 4.34 16.20 7.51
CA LEU A 147 3.65 17.48 7.46
C LEU A 147 4.58 18.68 7.39
N LYS A 148 5.73 18.64 8.09
CA LYS A 148 6.75 19.71 8.03
C LYS A 148 7.44 19.87 6.67
N LYS A 149 7.36 18.86 5.80
CA LYS A 149 8.00 18.85 4.48
C LYS A 149 7.02 19.15 3.35
N LEU A 150 5.74 19.23 3.66
CA LEU A 150 4.68 19.31 2.68
C LEU A 150 3.94 20.64 2.83
N ASP A 151 3.73 21.32 1.73
CA ASP A 151 2.97 22.55 1.71
C ASP A 151 1.48 22.26 1.52
N ASN A 152 0.63 23.09 2.11
CA ASN A 152 -0.82 23.09 1.92
C ASN A 152 -1.54 21.74 2.21
N ILE A 153 -1.04 20.96 3.16
CA ILE A 153 -1.74 19.75 3.64
C ILE A 153 -2.71 20.16 4.75
N LYS A 154 -3.99 19.96 4.51
CA LYS A 154 -5.07 20.25 5.47
C LYS A 154 -5.74 19.01 6.02
N TYR A 155 -5.49 17.86 5.42
CA TYR A 155 -6.17 16.62 5.79
C TYR A 155 -5.19 15.46 5.91
N ILE A 156 -5.54 14.52 6.80
CA ILE A 156 -4.91 13.20 6.89
C ILE A 156 -6.00 12.18 6.66
N PHE A 157 -5.90 11.42 5.56
CA PHE A 157 -6.79 10.31 5.30
C PHE A 157 -6.19 9.02 5.85
N VAL A 158 -6.95 8.33 6.71
CA VAL A 158 -6.50 7.10 7.37
C VAL A 158 -7.30 5.92 6.86
N ALA A 159 -6.62 4.98 6.23
CA ALA A 159 -7.14 3.63 5.96
C ALA A 159 -6.57 2.64 6.98
N SER A 160 -7.40 1.74 7.50
CA SER A 160 -6.98 0.71 8.44
C SER A 160 -7.92 -0.49 8.35
N ASP A 161 -7.38 -1.68 8.63
CA ASP A 161 -8.15 -2.91 8.74
C ASP A 161 -8.80 -3.10 10.13
N SER A 162 -8.42 -2.26 11.12
CA SER A 162 -8.93 -2.34 12.49
C SER A 162 -9.00 -0.94 13.11
N ASN A 163 -7.96 -0.51 13.82
CA ASN A 163 -7.95 0.75 14.53
C ASN A 163 -7.34 1.88 13.68
N HIS A 164 -8.15 2.87 13.34
CA HIS A 164 -7.73 4.06 12.58
C HIS A 164 -6.95 5.09 13.42
N MET A 165 -6.85 4.89 14.73
CA MET A 165 -6.12 5.77 15.65
C MET A 165 -6.54 7.25 15.58
N ILE A 166 -7.79 7.55 15.27
CA ILE A 166 -8.27 8.93 15.06
C ILE A 166 -8.00 9.81 16.29
N ASP A 167 -8.34 9.35 17.49
CA ASP A 167 -8.13 10.12 18.73
C ASP A 167 -6.64 10.33 19.04
N ASN A 168 -5.83 9.29 18.82
CA ASN A 168 -4.38 9.38 19.00
C ASN A 168 -3.74 10.41 18.04
N LEU A 169 -4.17 10.39 16.78
CA LEU A 169 -3.71 11.32 15.76
C LEU A 169 -4.16 12.75 16.08
N ASN A 170 -5.44 12.96 16.38
CA ASN A 170 -5.97 14.29 16.76
C ASN A 170 -5.22 14.85 17.97
N LYS A 171 -5.06 14.05 19.05
CA LYS A 171 -4.30 14.46 20.23
C LYS A 171 -2.85 14.74 19.90
N GLY A 172 -2.23 13.87 19.12
CA GLY A 172 -0.82 14.03 18.75
C GLY A 172 -0.55 15.21 17.81
N LEU A 173 -1.52 15.63 17.03
CA LEU A 173 -1.41 16.65 15.99
C LEU A 173 -2.16 17.95 16.31
N GLN A 174 -2.58 18.15 17.54
CA GLN A 174 -3.41 19.30 17.97
C GLN A 174 -2.87 20.68 17.58
N HIS A 175 -1.56 20.81 17.32
CA HIS A 175 -0.90 22.05 16.88
C HIS A 175 -0.66 22.10 15.36
N ALA A 176 -1.04 21.05 14.63
CA ALA A 176 -0.94 21.03 13.19
C ALA A 176 -2.35 21.25 12.63
N GLU A 177 -2.64 22.34 12.03
CA GLU A 177 -3.97 22.71 11.50
C GLU A 177 -4.46 21.72 10.41
N VAL A 178 -4.61 20.44 10.80
CA VAL A 178 -5.02 19.32 9.93
C VAL A 178 -6.20 18.57 10.51
N SER A 179 -7.12 18.15 9.65
CA SER A 179 -8.26 17.31 10.02
C SER A 179 -7.96 15.84 9.70
N VAL A 180 -8.21 14.93 10.65
CA VAL A 180 -8.03 13.48 10.45
C VAL A 180 -9.34 12.86 10.00
N ILE A 181 -9.34 12.18 8.85
CA ILE A 181 -10.52 11.66 8.17
C ILE A 181 -10.35 10.18 7.86
N ARG A 182 -11.44 9.44 7.93
CA ARG A 182 -11.52 8.05 7.45
C ARG A 182 -12.79 7.85 6.61
N LEU A 183 -12.82 6.78 5.84
CA LEU A 183 -14.02 6.36 5.12
C LEU A 183 -15.00 5.64 6.07
N GLN A 184 -16.29 5.99 5.96
CA GLN A 184 -17.38 5.31 6.66
C GLN A 184 -18.59 5.16 5.72
N PRO A 185 -19.16 3.94 5.57
CA PRO A 185 -18.63 2.66 6.07
C PRO A 185 -17.29 2.29 5.39
N MET A 186 -16.51 1.42 6.01
CA MET A 186 -15.25 0.94 5.43
C MET A 186 -15.47 0.27 4.07
N ASN A 187 -14.64 0.64 3.10
CA ASN A 187 -14.57 0.00 1.79
C ASN A 187 -13.10 -0.09 1.36
N PRO A 188 -12.47 -1.27 1.45
CA PRO A 188 -11.04 -1.43 1.17
C PRO A 188 -10.61 -1.00 -0.23
N HIS A 189 -11.44 -1.19 -1.26
CA HIS A 189 -11.12 -0.76 -2.63
C HIS A 189 -11.18 0.76 -2.77
N LEU A 190 -12.14 1.40 -2.12
CA LEU A 190 -12.25 2.85 -2.13
C LEU A 190 -11.12 3.49 -1.33
N ASP A 191 -10.74 2.90 -0.18
CA ASP A 191 -9.58 3.31 0.59
C ASP A 191 -8.29 3.26 -0.25
N LEU A 192 -8.06 2.16 -0.99
CA LEU A 192 -6.91 2.06 -1.92
C LEU A 192 -6.91 3.17 -2.96
N ALA A 193 -8.06 3.43 -3.59
CA ALA A 193 -8.18 4.45 -4.63
C ALA A 193 -7.99 5.87 -4.07
N ILE A 194 -8.47 6.16 -2.86
CA ILE A 194 -8.23 7.44 -2.17
C ILE A 194 -6.74 7.59 -1.84
N LEU A 195 -6.12 6.57 -1.22
CA LEU A 195 -4.68 6.59 -0.90
C LEU A 195 -3.80 6.79 -2.14
N GLY A 196 -4.23 6.23 -3.29
CA GLY A 196 -3.56 6.42 -4.58
C GLY A 196 -3.52 7.89 -5.04
N GLN A 197 -4.45 8.74 -4.59
CA GLN A 197 -4.57 10.15 -4.95
C GLN A 197 -3.99 11.13 -3.92
N ALA A 198 -3.48 10.66 -2.78
CA ALA A 198 -2.89 11.50 -1.75
C ALA A 198 -1.69 12.32 -2.28
N ASN A 199 -1.46 13.53 -1.77
CA ASN A 199 -0.24 14.29 -2.07
C ASN A 199 1.01 13.56 -1.59
N TYR A 200 0.91 12.88 -0.45
CA TYR A 200 1.96 12.04 0.12
C TYR A 200 1.35 10.80 0.75
N PHE A 201 2.06 9.68 0.71
CA PHE A 201 1.57 8.42 1.27
C PHE A 201 2.58 7.83 2.25
N ILE A 202 2.10 7.36 3.40
CA ILE A 202 2.90 6.56 4.34
C ILE A 202 2.17 5.24 4.58
N GLY A 203 2.83 4.13 4.28
CA GLY A 203 2.25 2.80 4.39
C GLY A 203 3.09 1.84 5.21
N ASN A 204 2.58 0.63 5.36
CA ASN A 204 3.29 -0.48 6.00
C ASN A 204 4.04 -1.27 4.93
N CYS A 205 5.35 -1.32 5.01
CA CYS A 205 6.17 -1.95 3.96
C CYS A 205 6.05 -3.47 3.90
N VAL A 206 5.56 -4.11 4.94
CA VAL A 206 5.31 -5.56 4.96
C VAL A 206 3.93 -5.89 4.37
N SER A 207 3.01 -4.92 4.37
CA SER A 207 1.64 -5.11 3.89
C SER A 207 1.54 -5.08 2.36
N SER A 208 0.93 -6.13 1.78
CA SER A 208 0.58 -6.17 0.34
C SER A 208 -0.41 -5.07 -0.07
N TYR A 209 -1.27 -4.65 0.84
CA TYR A 209 -2.20 -3.54 0.63
C TYR A 209 -1.45 -2.22 0.42
N SER A 210 -0.50 -1.88 1.30
CA SER A 210 0.38 -0.72 1.11
C SER A 210 1.24 -0.83 -0.14
N ALA A 211 1.69 -2.05 -0.48
CA ALA A 211 2.47 -2.28 -1.68
C ALA A 211 1.67 -2.01 -2.96
N PHE A 212 0.37 -2.30 -2.97
CA PHE A 212 -0.50 -1.95 -4.08
C PHE A 212 -0.56 -0.43 -4.28
N VAL A 213 -0.85 0.32 -3.21
CA VAL A 213 -0.86 1.79 -3.24
C VAL A 213 0.47 2.35 -3.72
N LYS A 214 1.57 1.87 -3.14
CA LYS A 214 2.91 2.34 -3.52
C LYS A 214 3.21 2.14 -5.00
N ARG A 215 2.88 0.97 -5.56
CA ARG A 215 3.09 0.67 -6.99
C ARG A 215 2.29 1.59 -7.90
N GLU A 216 1.02 1.82 -7.57
CA GLU A 216 0.18 2.76 -8.32
C GLU A 216 0.79 4.16 -8.29
N ARG A 217 1.27 4.59 -7.14
CA ARG A 217 1.89 5.91 -6.95
C ARG A 217 3.24 6.04 -7.64
N ASP A 218 4.08 5.01 -7.55
CA ASP A 218 5.38 4.98 -8.24
C ASP A 218 5.21 5.11 -9.76
N SER A 219 4.19 4.48 -10.35
CA SER A 219 3.90 4.60 -11.78
C SER A 219 3.48 6.02 -12.20
N LYS A 220 3.07 6.84 -11.25
CA LYS A 220 2.66 8.25 -11.43
C LYS A 220 3.72 9.25 -10.93
N GLY A 221 4.87 8.78 -10.44
CA GLY A 221 5.91 9.63 -9.85
C GLY A 221 5.50 10.30 -8.53
N LEU A 222 4.49 9.77 -7.82
CA LEU A 222 3.99 10.36 -6.60
C LEU A 222 4.78 9.88 -5.37
N PRO A 223 5.12 10.78 -4.42
CA PRO A 223 5.97 10.45 -3.28
C PRO A 223 5.29 9.53 -2.28
N SER A 224 6.07 8.54 -1.77
CA SER A 224 5.62 7.57 -0.78
C SER A 224 6.74 7.19 0.18
N GLU A 225 6.41 6.96 1.44
CA GLU A 225 7.30 6.43 2.48
C GLU A 225 6.68 5.19 3.15
N PHE A 226 7.50 4.50 3.96
CA PHE A 226 7.04 3.42 4.83
C PHE A 226 7.32 3.75 6.30
N TRP A 227 6.51 3.18 7.18
CA TRP A 227 6.70 3.28 8.63
C TRP A 227 8.06 2.74 9.06
N SER A 228 8.73 3.46 9.95
CA SER A 228 9.98 3.03 10.58
C SER A 228 11.10 2.63 9.61
N PHE A 229 10.98 3.01 8.34
CA PHE A 229 12.03 2.76 7.37
C PHE A 229 13.22 3.70 7.66
N PRO A 230 14.44 3.18 7.83
CA PRO A 230 15.60 4.04 8.07
C PRO A 230 15.79 4.99 6.89
N HIS A 231 15.77 6.30 7.15
CA HIS A 231 16.16 7.26 6.12
C HIS A 231 17.61 7.00 5.75
N ARG A 232 17.87 6.64 4.50
CA ARG A 232 19.22 6.73 3.96
C ARG A 232 19.70 8.16 4.17
N LYS A 233 20.66 8.37 5.05
CA LYS A 233 21.50 9.57 5.00
C LYS A 233 22.11 9.51 3.59
N LYS A 234 21.85 10.49 2.73
CA LYS A 234 22.58 10.66 1.48
C LYS A 234 24.06 10.62 1.87
N SER A 235 24.79 9.62 1.38
CA SER A 235 26.23 9.62 1.52
C SER A 235 26.74 10.84 0.76
N LYS A 236 27.64 11.62 1.37
CA LYS A 236 28.27 12.80 0.76
C LYS A 236 29.15 12.48 -0.47
N HIS A 237 29.09 11.26 -0.99
CA HIS A 237 29.94 10.74 -2.07
C HIS A 237 29.19 10.39 -3.37
N GLU A 238 27.95 10.84 -3.56
CA GLU A 238 27.26 10.70 -4.84
C GLU A 238 27.24 12.02 -5.66
N GLU A 239 28.11 12.96 -5.34
CA GLU A 239 28.45 14.11 -6.21
C GLU A 239 29.89 13.99 -6.67
N LEU A 240 30.14 13.20 -7.71
CA LEU A 240 31.32 13.28 -8.61
C LEU A 240 30.96 12.62 -9.94
#